data_04f648eb81ee7a4dec9fbba69cb4dfab
#
_entry.id   04f648eb81ee7a4dec9fbba69cb4dfab
#
_cell.length_a   1.000
_cell.length_b   1.000
_cell.length_c   1.000
_cell.angle_alpha   90.00
_cell.angle_beta   90.00
_cell.angle_gamma   90.00
#
_symmetry.space_group_name_H-M   'P 1'
#
loop_
_entity.id
_entity.type
_entity.pdbx_description
1 polymer ?
#
loop_
_entity_poly.entity_id
_entity_poly.type
_entity_poly.pdbx_seq_one_letter_code
_entity_poly.pdbx_strand_id
1 'polypeptide(L)'
;MREINISKNIADLRKKKGITQEQLAAALNISPQAVSKWETNTSQPDTQTLPRIAEYFGTGIDYLFYGEEYAYNDIYNKIWDKVAEHPQQSSKAYKEALTIFAYAHHGIGRWNNKNRNPAMYDEPLHISNENGLSLLSAKGYGAIITREFFGNITMETADFAQKISPVFSDKNNMVVCLAIISMSDISFGELQAKLGLEQNSLRTALDKLIEIGIVIEKKSKHKSLGFTYDINDMYHTCLCILFATIEMQRFSLNGISCCMGYGDYPIGL
;
A
#
# COMPACT_ATOMS: atom_id res chain seq x y z
N MET A 1 16.38 22.48 -16.06
CA MET A 1 17.34 21.52 -16.65
C MET A 1 18.27 21.13 -15.50
N ARG A 2 18.46 19.82 -15.24
CA ARG A 2 19.24 19.34 -14.08
C ARG A 2 20.72 19.44 -14.38
N GLU A 3 21.50 19.79 -13.36
CA GLU A 3 22.94 19.91 -13.49
C GLU A 3 23.58 18.52 -13.45
N ILE A 4 24.39 18.23 -14.45
CA ILE A 4 25.15 16.97 -14.54
C ILE A 4 26.53 17.21 -13.93
N ASN A 5 26.87 16.43 -12.89
CA ASN A 5 28.11 16.60 -12.10
C ASN A 5 28.92 15.31 -11.99
N ILE A 6 29.18 14.64 -13.14
CA ILE A 6 29.93 13.37 -13.19
C ILE A 6 31.25 13.46 -12.44
N SER A 7 31.99 14.50 -12.66
CA SER A 7 33.33 14.71 -12.08
C SER A 7 33.32 14.74 -10.57
N LYS A 8 32.40 15.52 -10.00
CA LYS A 8 32.20 15.60 -8.56
C LYS A 8 31.73 14.25 -7.99
N ASN A 9 30.77 13.61 -8.64
CA ASN A 9 30.18 12.37 -8.14
C ASN A 9 31.20 11.22 -8.13
N ILE A 10 32.06 11.10 -9.14
CA ILE A 10 33.16 10.13 -9.16
C ILE A 10 34.14 10.40 -8.02
N ALA A 11 34.57 11.66 -7.84
CA ALA A 11 35.46 12.04 -6.75
C ALA A 11 34.89 11.75 -5.36
N ASP A 12 33.60 12.02 -5.15
CA ASP A 12 32.91 11.77 -3.89
C ASP A 12 32.77 10.27 -3.61
N LEU A 13 32.41 9.46 -4.61
CA LEU A 13 32.35 8.01 -4.49
C LEU A 13 33.72 7.41 -4.14
N ARG A 14 34.78 7.86 -4.82
CA ARG A 14 36.13 7.41 -4.54
C ARG A 14 36.56 7.75 -3.11
N LYS A 15 36.33 9.00 -2.67
CA LYS A 15 36.63 9.45 -1.30
C LYS A 15 35.83 8.67 -0.26
N LYS A 16 34.54 8.45 -0.50
CA LYS A 16 33.68 7.67 0.39
C LYS A 16 34.16 6.22 0.55
N LYS A 17 34.71 5.65 -0.53
CA LYS A 17 35.33 4.30 -0.52
C LYS A 17 36.74 4.30 0.09
N GLY A 18 37.32 5.45 0.38
CA GLY A 18 38.65 5.59 1.00
C GLY A 18 39.82 5.20 0.11
N ILE A 19 39.68 5.26 -1.22
CA ILE A 19 40.71 4.83 -2.19
C ILE A 19 41.38 6.02 -2.89
N THR A 20 42.63 5.82 -3.36
CA THR A 20 43.35 6.82 -4.14
C THR A 20 42.92 6.81 -5.63
N GLN A 21 43.32 7.84 -6.38
CA GLN A 21 43.10 7.90 -7.85
C GLN A 21 43.81 6.74 -8.56
N GLU A 22 45.00 6.37 -8.09
CA GLU A 22 45.80 5.24 -8.63
C GLU A 22 45.08 3.91 -8.38
N GLN A 23 44.49 3.73 -7.20
CA GLN A 23 43.74 2.52 -6.87
C GLN A 23 42.45 2.38 -7.71
N LEU A 24 41.74 3.49 -7.93
CA LEU A 24 40.59 3.50 -8.82
C LEU A 24 40.99 3.20 -10.25
N ALA A 25 42.07 3.82 -10.73
CA ALA A 25 42.60 3.60 -12.06
C ALA A 25 43.01 2.15 -12.31
N ALA A 26 43.71 1.56 -11.34
CA ALA A 26 44.07 0.11 -11.38
C ALA A 26 42.85 -0.79 -11.44
N ALA A 27 41.83 -0.53 -10.63
CA ALA A 27 40.59 -1.31 -10.59
C ALA A 27 39.80 -1.24 -11.91
N LEU A 28 39.84 -0.08 -12.58
CA LEU A 28 39.17 0.12 -13.86
C LEU A 28 40.06 -0.21 -15.08
N ASN A 29 41.34 -0.62 -14.86
CA ASN A 29 42.35 -0.87 -15.88
C ASN A 29 42.55 0.31 -16.84
N ILE A 30 42.76 1.53 -16.27
CA ILE A 30 43.00 2.77 -16.96
C ILE A 30 44.18 3.50 -16.32
N SER A 31 44.62 4.66 -16.91
CA SER A 31 45.70 5.43 -16.32
C SER A 31 45.21 6.31 -15.15
N PRO A 32 46.05 6.55 -14.12
CA PRO A 32 45.73 7.50 -13.04
C PRO A 32 45.44 8.91 -13.54
N GLN A 33 46.11 9.31 -14.62
CA GLN A 33 45.88 10.60 -15.27
C GLN A 33 44.46 10.73 -15.83
N ALA A 34 43.83 9.63 -16.28
CA ALA A 34 42.47 9.65 -16.77
C ALA A 34 41.51 9.94 -15.60
N VAL A 35 41.68 9.26 -14.46
CA VAL A 35 40.87 9.50 -13.25
C VAL A 35 41.03 10.95 -12.77
N SER A 36 42.27 11.45 -12.72
CA SER A 36 42.56 12.85 -12.34
C SER A 36 41.85 13.85 -13.25
N LYS A 37 41.89 13.64 -14.58
CA LYS A 37 41.20 14.49 -15.55
C LYS A 37 39.70 14.46 -15.40
N TRP A 38 39.10 13.30 -15.06
CA TRP A 38 37.69 13.21 -14.81
C TRP A 38 37.29 13.99 -13.56
N GLU A 39 37.98 13.80 -12.43
CA GLU A 39 37.67 14.47 -11.18
C GLU A 39 37.88 15.98 -11.22
N THR A 40 38.80 16.48 -12.09
CA THR A 40 39.05 17.91 -12.34
C THR A 40 38.15 18.49 -13.45
N ASN A 41 37.21 17.71 -13.99
CA ASN A 41 36.32 18.08 -15.10
C ASN A 41 37.08 18.53 -16.37
N THR A 42 38.31 18.06 -16.52
CA THR A 42 39.14 18.36 -17.72
C THR A 42 38.78 17.43 -18.88
N SER A 43 38.32 16.23 -18.59
CA SER A 43 37.71 15.30 -19.53
C SER A 43 36.60 14.50 -18.87
N GLN A 44 35.79 13.84 -19.67
CA GLN A 44 34.73 12.95 -19.19
C GLN A 44 35.10 11.49 -19.46
N PRO A 45 34.61 10.51 -18.62
CA PRO A 45 34.67 9.10 -18.99
C PRO A 45 33.91 8.86 -20.29
N ASP A 46 34.40 7.94 -21.11
CA ASP A 46 33.65 7.49 -22.27
C ASP A 46 32.43 6.65 -21.88
N THR A 47 31.51 6.49 -22.81
CA THR A 47 30.24 5.78 -22.58
C THR A 47 30.42 4.31 -22.21
N GLN A 48 31.51 3.66 -22.58
CA GLN A 48 31.80 2.26 -22.23
C GLN A 48 32.42 2.15 -20.84
N THR A 49 33.08 3.20 -20.36
CA THR A 49 33.68 3.25 -19.02
C THR A 49 32.68 3.58 -17.95
N LEU A 50 31.62 4.35 -18.23
CA LEU A 50 30.58 4.71 -17.24
C LEU A 50 29.93 3.49 -16.55
N PRO A 51 29.49 2.43 -17.25
CA PRO A 51 28.95 1.24 -16.60
C PRO A 51 29.94 0.57 -15.66
N ARG A 52 31.23 0.50 -16.03
CA ARG A 52 32.29 -0.11 -15.22
C ARG A 52 32.57 0.69 -13.94
N ILE A 53 32.49 2.03 -14.02
CA ILE A 53 32.60 2.90 -12.85
C ILE A 53 31.41 2.65 -11.91
N ALA A 54 30.19 2.62 -12.44
CA ALA A 54 28.98 2.37 -11.68
C ALA A 54 29.00 0.99 -10.98
N GLU A 55 29.38 -0.05 -11.70
CA GLU A 55 29.53 -1.42 -11.15
C GLU A 55 30.60 -1.48 -10.04
N TYR A 56 31.76 -0.85 -10.26
CA TYR A 56 32.84 -0.83 -9.27
C TYR A 56 32.42 -0.17 -7.94
N PHE A 57 31.60 0.86 -8.01
CA PHE A 57 31.08 1.56 -6.85
C PHE A 57 29.79 0.94 -6.31
N GLY A 58 29.18 -0.02 -7.02
CA GLY A 58 27.90 -0.62 -6.64
C GLY A 58 26.72 0.33 -6.73
N THR A 59 26.74 1.24 -7.72
CA THR A 59 25.71 2.25 -7.94
C THR A 59 25.14 2.18 -9.35
N GLY A 60 24.04 2.90 -9.62
CA GLY A 60 23.52 3.05 -10.98
C GLY A 60 24.30 4.08 -11.80
N ILE A 61 24.23 3.98 -13.12
CA ILE A 61 24.84 4.99 -14.02
C ILE A 61 24.24 6.37 -13.75
N ASP A 62 22.96 6.46 -13.48
CA ASP A 62 22.26 7.72 -13.16
C ASP A 62 22.88 8.42 -11.95
N TYR A 63 23.40 7.66 -10.98
CA TYR A 63 24.11 8.21 -9.84
C TYR A 63 25.36 8.99 -10.25
N LEU A 64 26.10 8.48 -11.24
CA LEU A 64 27.29 9.19 -11.75
C LEU A 64 26.93 10.55 -12.33
N PHE A 65 25.75 10.69 -12.90
CA PHE A 65 25.29 11.95 -13.49
C PHE A 65 24.71 12.91 -12.44
N TYR A 66 23.90 12.41 -11.48
CA TYR A 66 23.03 13.26 -10.65
C TYR A 66 23.29 13.19 -9.14
N GLY A 67 24.04 12.18 -8.63
CA GLY A 67 24.34 12.00 -7.19
C GLY A 67 23.28 11.20 -6.41
N GLU A 68 23.64 10.84 -5.18
CA GLU A 68 22.94 9.82 -4.37
C GLU A 68 21.46 10.10 -4.06
N GLU A 69 21.08 11.34 -3.83
CA GLU A 69 19.73 11.72 -3.42
C GLU A 69 18.67 11.49 -4.52
N TYR A 70 19.12 11.22 -5.73
CA TYR A 70 18.26 11.28 -6.89
C TYR A 70 17.50 9.98 -7.18
N ALA A 71 18.10 8.82 -6.92
CA ALA A 71 17.49 7.54 -7.30
C ALA A 71 16.31 7.14 -6.39
N TYR A 72 16.39 7.42 -5.08
CA TYR A 72 15.31 7.08 -4.15
C TYR A 72 14.13 8.07 -4.22
N ASN A 73 14.41 9.37 -4.23
CA ASN A 73 13.37 10.39 -4.36
C ASN A 73 12.63 10.29 -5.70
N ASP A 74 13.31 9.87 -6.77
CA ASP A 74 12.70 9.72 -8.09
C ASP A 74 11.68 8.57 -8.14
N ILE A 75 11.91 7.45 -7.44
CA ILE A 75 10.94 6.35 -7.38
C ILE A 75 9.66 6.79 -6.67
N TYR A 76 9.78 7.44 -5.51
CA TYR A 76 8.61 7.91 -4.77
C TYR A 76 7.85 9.00 -5.51
N ASN A 77 8.57 9.92 -6.16
CA ASN A 77 7.95 10.94 -7.01
C ASN A 77 7.23 10.31 -8.19
N LYS A 78 7.82 9.33 -8.87
CA LYS A 78 7.16 8.61 -9.97
C LYS A 78 5.92 7.84 -9.51
N ILE A 79 5.95 7.25 -8.31
CA ILE A 79 4.77 6.61 -7.71
C ILE A 79 3.68 7.65 -7.45
N TRP A 80 4.07 8.79 -6.86
CA TRP A 80 3.15 9.90 -6.63
C TRP A 80 2.53 10.41 -7.93
N ASP A 81 3.37 10.74 -8.92
CA ASP A 81 2.94 11.26 -10.21
C ASP A 81 1.99 10.28 -10.90
N LYS A 82 2.29 8.98 -10.84
CA LYS A 82 1.47 7.93 -11.44
C LYS A 82 0.06 7.87 -10.86
N VAL A 83 -0.09 8.03 -9.57
CA VAL A 83 -1.41 8.11 -8.91
C VAL A 83 -2.08 9.45 -9.19
N ALA A 84 -1.30 10.55 -9.18
CA ALA A 84 -1.77 11.90 -9.39
C ALA A 84 -2.17 12.22 -10.86
N GLU A 85 -1.82 11.36 -11.84
CA GLU A 85 -2.38 11.41 -13.20
C GLU A 85 -3.92 11.28 -13.21
N HIS A 86 -4.49 10.70 -12.15
CA HIS A 86 -5.93 10.51 -12.01
C HIS A 86 -6.57 11.62 -11.16
N PRO A 87 -7.85 11.95 -11.38
CA PRO A 87 -8.56 12.91 -10.53
C PRO A 87 -8.47 12.52 -9.06
N GLN A 88 -8.30 13.54 -8.20
CA GLN A 88 -8.18 13.35 -6.77
C GLN A 88 -9.35 12.50 -6.22
N GLN A 89 -9.02 11.52 -5.37
CA GLN A 89 -9.98 10.60 -4.74
C GLN A 89 -10.88 9.82 -5.72
N SER A 90 -10.50 9.74 -7.00
CA SER A 90 -11.25 8.96 -7.98
C SER A 90 -11.02 7.46 -7.81
N SER A 91 -11.98 6.65 -8.27
CA SER A 91 -11.83 5.17 -8.29
C SER A 91 -10.62 4.71 -9.10
N LYS A 92 -10.19 5.49 -10.10
CA LYS A 92 -8.98 5.22 -10.88
C LYS A 92 -7.71 5.43 -10.07
N ALA A 93 -7.63 6.52 -9.28
CA ALA A 93 -6.51 6.77 -8.37
C ALA A 93 -6.37 5.65 -7.33
N TYR A 94 -7.47 5.20 -6.72
CA TYR A 94 -7.45 4.07 -5.78
C TYR A 94 -7.00 2.76 -6.41
N LYS A 95 -7.46 2.46 -7.64
CA LYS A 95 -7.03 1.25 -8.36
C LYS A 95 -5.55 1.28 -8.72
N GLU A 96 -5.03 2.43 -9.13
CA GLU A 96 -3.61 2.59 -9.43
C GLU A 96 -2.76 2.41 -8.16
N ALA A 97 -3.17 3.03 -7.05
CA ALA A 97 -2.51 2.86 -5.75
C ALA A 97 -2.50 1.39 -5.29
N LEU A 98 -3.61 0.66 -5.45
CA LEU A 98 -3.69 -0.77 -5.15
C LEU A 98 -2.76 -1.59 -6.05
N THR A 99 -2.65 -1.24 -7.33
CA THR A 99 -1.72 -1.89 -8.25
C THR A 99 -0.27 -1.73 -7.80
N ILE A 100 0.12 -0.50 -7.40
CA ILE A 100 1.46 -0.23 -6.86
C ILE A 100 1.68 -1.02 -5.56
N PHE A 101 0.68 -1.04 -4.67
CA PHE A 101 0.72 -1.84 -3.44
C PHE A 101 0.94 -3.33 -3.71
N ALA A 102 0.37 -3.88 -4.78
CA ALA A 102 0.56 -5.27 -5.15
C ALA A 102 2.03 -5.62 -5.42
N TYR A 103 2.81 -4.71 -5.99
CA TYR A 103 4.26 -4.92 -6.15
C TYR A 103 4.98 -5.01 -4.80
N ALA A 104 4.59 -4.18 -3.84
CA ALA A 104 5.14 -4.23 -2.48
C ALA A 104 4.78 -5.53 -1.77
N HIS A 105 3.52 -5.96 -1.87
CA HIS A 105 3.04 -7.24 -1.31
C HIS A 105 3.82 -8.43 -1.88
N HIS A 106 4.00 -8.48 -3.21
CA HIS A 106 4.80 -9.54 -3.85
C HIS A 106 6.27 -9.48 -3.45
N GLY A 107 6.80 -8.28 -3.19
CA GLY A 107 8.16 -8.09 -2.67
C GLY A 107 8.34 -8.68 -1.28
N ILE A 108 7.35 -8.55 -0.39
CA ILE A 108 7.37 -9.18 0.95
C ILE A 108 7.45 -10.71 0.82
N GLY A 109 6.63 -11.32 -0.06
CA GLY A 109 6.63 -12.76 -0.31
C GLY A 109 7.81 -13.27 -1.14
N ARG A 110 8.63 -12.37 -1.71
CA ARG A 110 9.72 -12.69 -2.67
C ARG A 110 9.27 -13.57 -3.84
N TRP A 111 8.01 -13.44 -4.23
CA TRP A 111 7.47 -14.23 -5.33
C TRP A 111 8.04 -13.79 -6.67
N ASN A 112 8.72 -14.69 -7.34
CA ASN A 112 9.32 -14.45 -8.66
C ASN A 112 8.28 -14.56 -9.78
N ASN A 113 7.15 -13.90 -9.64
CA ASN A 113 6.13 -13.88 -10.66
C ASN A 113 6.29 -12.65 -11.57
N LYS A 114 6.45 -12.89 -12.87
CA LYS A 114 6.55 -11.80 -13.88
C LYS A 114 5.26 -10.99 -13.99
N ASN A 115 4.12 -11.59 -13.65
CA ASN A 115 2.82 -10.95 -13.64
C ASN A 115 2.42 -10.57 -12.21
N ARG A 116 2.59 -9.29 -11.87
CA ARG A 116 2.31 -8.74 -10.52
C ARG A 116 1.03 -7.93 -10.46
N ASN A 117 0.10 -8.15 -11.42
CA ASN A 117 -1.16 -7.43 -11.45
C ASN A 117 -2.14 -8.05 -10.43
N PRO A 118 -2.66 -7.30 -9.45
CA PRO A 118 -3.63 -7.79 -8.49
C PRO A 118 -4.92 -8.31 -9.14
N ALA A 119 -5.29 -7.80 -10.31
CA ALA A 119 -6.47 -8.27 -11.05
C ALA A 119 -6.35 -9.71 -11.57
N MET A 120 -5.17 -10.35 -11.49
CA MET A 120 -4.97 -11.74 -11.90
C MET A 120 -5.31 -12.76 -10.79
N TYR A 121 -5.62 -12.29 -9.58
CA TYR A 121 -5.93 -13.17 -8.46
C TYR A 121 -7.42 -13.06 -8.16
N ASP A 122 -8.17 -14.10 -8.45
CA ASP A 122 -9.60 -14.18 -8.10
C ASP A 122 -9.81 -14.24 -6.58
N GLU A 123 -8.77 -14.58 -5.85
CA GLU A 123 -8.79 -14.85 -4.42
C GLU A 123 -7.86 -13.91 -3.65
N PRO A 124 -8.20 -13.57 -2.41
CA PRO A 124 -7.32 -12.77 -1.56
C PRO A 124 -6.00 -13.49 -1.26
N LEU A 125 -4.91 -12.75 -1.32
CA LEU A 125 -3.60 -13.21 -0.92
C LEU A 125 -3.27 -12.67 0.45
N HIS A 126 -2.65 -13.46 1.32
CA HIS A 126 -2.10 -12.98 2.57
C HIS A 126 -0.75 -13.61 2.89
N ILE A 127 0.07 -12.84 3.58
CA ILE A 127 1.35 -13.24 4.14
C ILE A 127 1.26 -12.90 5.62
N SER A 128 1.48 -13.88 6.48
CA SER A 128 1.51 -13.68 7.93
C SER A 128 2.69 -14.41 8.54
N ASN A 129 3.46 -13.73 9.37
CA ASN A 129 4.58 -14.29 10.12
C ASN A 129 4.84 -13.47 11.40
N GLU A 130 5.96 -13.75 12.07
CA GLU A 130 6.37 -13.06 13.29
C GLU A 130 6.63 -11.55 13.12
N ASN A 131 6.81 -11.06 11.89
CA ASN A 131 7.11 -9.66 11.59
C ASN A 131 5.85 -8.85 11.23
N GLY A 132 4.74 -9.52 10.91
CA GLY A 132 3.49 -8.83 10.60
C GLY A 132 2.58 -9.56 9.64
N LEU A 133 1.67 -8.80 9.08
CA LEU A 133 0.63 -9.25 8.17
C LEU A 133 0.60 -8.36 6.92
N SER A 134 0.53 -8.96 5.75
CA SER A 134 0.26 -8.26 4.50
C SER A 134 -0.92 -8.89 3.78
N LEU A 135 -1.89 -8.10 3.41
CA LEU A 135 -3.15 -8.50 2.79
C LEU A 135 -3.31 -7.82 1.43
N LEU A 136 -3.78 -8.58 0.42
CA LEU A 136 -4.07 -8.05 -0.90
C LEU A 136 -5.26 -8.78 -1.52
N SER A 137 -6.19 -8.05 -2.11
CA SER A 137 -7.29 -8.61 -2.90
C SER A 137 -7.57 -7.81 -4.16
N ALA A 138 -7.79 -8.48 -5.26
CA ALA A 138 -8.27 -7.90 -6.51
C ALA A 138 -9.66 -7.24 -6.37
N LYS A 139 -10.42 -7.59 -5.34
CA LYS A 139 -11.71 -6.97 -5.01
C LYS A 139 -11.59 -5.54 -4.47
N GLY A 140 -10.40 -5.00 -4.35
CA GLY A 140 -10.16 -3.58 -4.11
C GLY A 140 -9.66 -3.24 -2.71
N TYR A 141 -8.94 -4.13 -2.03
CA TYR A 141 -8.28 -3.78 -0.77
C TYR A 141 -6.87 -4.34 -0.63
N GLY A 142 -6.03 -3.63 0.13
CA GLY A 142 -4.69 -4.04 0.52
C GLY A 142 -4.32 -3.40 1.84
N ALA A 143 -3.53 -4.10 2.66
CA ALA A 143 -3.02 -3.59 3.92
C ALA A 143 -1.71 -4.26 4.32
N ILE A 144 -0.85 -3.50 5.00
CA ILE A 144 0.33 -4.02 5.70
C ILE A 144 0.20 -3.61 7.16
N ILE A 145 0.33 -4.56 8.07
CA ILE A 145 0.30 -4.36 9.51
C ILE A 145 1.57 -4.99 10.07
N THR A 146 2.45 -4.18 10.65
CA THR A 146 3.68 -4.67 11.27
C THR A 146 3.39 -5.19 12.68
N ARG A 147 4.28 -6.04 13.20
CA ARG A 147 4.16 -6.55 14.58
C ARG A 147 4.18 -5.44 15.63
N GLU A 148 4.93 -4.38 15.39
CA GLU A 148 5.02 -3.23 16.30
C GLU A 148 3.64 -2.58 16.54
N PHE A 149 2.76 -2.59 15.52
CA PHE A 149 1.39 -2.09 15.67
C PHE A 149 0.65 -2.81 16.82
N PHE A 150 0.78 -4.13 16.92
CA PHE A 150 0.10 -4.92 17.96
C PHE A 150 0.66 -4.68 19.36
N GLY A 151 1.93 -4.25 19.48
CA GLY A 151 2.54 -3.85 20.75
C GLY A 151 1.95 -2.56 21.33
N ASN A 152 1.24 -1.78 20.51
CA ASN A 152 0.60 -0.52 20.92
C ASN A 152 -0.89 -0.66 21.25
N ILE A 153 -1.44 -1.88 21.24
CA ILE A 153 -2.84 -2.12 21.61
C ILE A 153 -2.99 -1.94 23.12
N THR A 154 -3.92 -1.07 23.52
CA THR A 154 -4.19 -0.70 24.91
C THR A 154 -5.58 -1.13 25.35
N MET A 155 -5.89 -0.93 26.64
CA MET A 155 -7.26 -1.13 27.16
C MET A 155 -8.29 -0.22 26.46
N GLU A 156 -7.91 0.98 26.06
CA GLU A 156 -8.77 1.87 25.27
C GLU A 156 -9.19 1.25 23.93
N THR A 157 -8.30 0.46 23.31
CA THR A 157 -8.63 -0.31 22.10
C THR A 157 -9.67 -1.38 22.39
N ALA A 158 -9.57 -2.06 23.54
CA ALA A 158 -10.57 -3.05 23.98
C ALA A 158 -11.93 -2.39 24.28
N ASP A 159 -11.95 -1.25 24.95
CA ASP A 159 -13.16 -0.47 25.23
C ASP A 159 -13.83 -0.01 23.92
N PHE A 160 -13.03 0.42 22.94
CA PHE A 160 -13.55 0.77 21.62
C PHE A 160 -14.15 -0.46 20.91
N ALA A 161 -13.48 -1.61 20.96
CA ALA A 161 -14.00 -2.86 20.39
C ALA A 161 -15.34 -3.26 21.01
N GLN A 162 -15.52 -3.07 22.31
CA GLN A 162 -16.82 -3.31 22.98
C GLN A 162 -17.93 -2.40 22.43
N LYS A 163 -17.64 -1.14 22.11
CA LYS A 163 -18.63 -0.19 21.54
C LYS A 163 -19.15 -0.62 20.18
N ILE A 164 -18.34 -1.29 19.36
CA ILE A 164 -18.74 -1.77 18.04
C ILE A 164 -19.30 -3.19 18.06
N SER A 165 -19.16 -3.93 19.17
CA SER A 165 -19.61 -5.32 19.28
C SER A 165 -21.10 -5.54 18.93
N PRO A 166 -22.04 -4.60 19.21
CA PRO A 166 -23.45 -4.76 18.83
C PRO A 166 -23.68 -4.90 17.32
N VAL A 167 -22.77 -4.36 16.47
CA VAL A 167 -22.84 -4.56 15.02
C VAL A 167 -22.74 -6.04 14.67
N PHE A 168 -21.88 -6.78 15.38
CA PHE A 168 -21.56 -8.17 15.07
C PHE A 168 -22.43 -9.17 15.84
N SER A 169 -23.21 -8.71 16.83
CA SER A 169 -24.09 -9.56 17.65
C SER A 169 -25.36 -10.00 16.94
N ASP A 170 -25.74 -9.31 15.85
CA ASP A 170 -26.96 -9.58 15.09
C ASP A 170 -26.69 -9.45 13.59
N LYS A 171 -27.13 -10.44 12.81
CA LYS A 171 -26.96 -10.48 11.37
C LYS A 171 -27.59 -9.28 10.67
N ASN A 172 -28.75 -8.81 11.14
CA ASN A 172 -29.43 -7.66 10.55
C ASN A 172 -28.61 -6.37 10.77
N ASN A 173 -28.03 -6.20 11.96
CA ASN A 173 -27.12 -5.07 12.22
C ASN A 173 -25.93 -5.06 11.25
N MET A 174 -25.31 -6.23 11.04
CA MET A 174 -24.18 -6.37 10.12
C MET A 174 -24.55 -6.00 8.68
N VAL A 175 -25.64 -6.57 8.16
CA VAL A 175 -26.03 -6.30 6.75
C VAL A 175 -26.50 -4.86 6.55
N VAL A 176 -27.13 -4.26 7.55
CA VAL A 176 -27.51 -2.84 7.53
C VAL A 176 -26.26 -1.94 7.48
N CYS A 177 -25.27 -2.18 8.36
CA CYS A 177 -24.00 -1.43 8.31
C CYS A 177 -23.30 -1.59 6.96
N LEU A 178 -23.19 -2.81 6.43
CA LEU A 178 -22.58 -3.07 5.11
C LEU A 178 -23.30 -2.34 3.98
N ALA A 179 -24.63 -2.30 4.00
CA ALA A 179 -25.40 -1.59 2.99
C ALA A 179 -25.16 -0.09 3.06
N ILE A 180 -25.15 0.50 4.25
CA ILE A 180 -24.89 1.94 4.45
C ILE A 180 -23.46 2.28 4.00
N ILE A 181 -22.43 1.51 4.41
CA ILE A 181 -21.04 1.71 3.98
C ILE A 181 -20.92 1.70 2.45
N SER A 182 -21.65 0.81 1.78
CA SER A 182 -21.54 0.64 0.32
C SER A 182 -22.23 1.73 -0.49
N MET A 183 -23.16 2.49 0.08
CA MET A 183 -24.02 3.42 -0.67
C MET A 183 -23.96 4.85 -0.18
N SER A 184 -23.60 5.09 1.09
CA SER A 184 -23.67 6.41 1.75
C SER A 184 -25.00 7.15 1.58
N ASP A 185 -25.42 7.96 2.54
CA ASP A 185 -26.65 8.77 2.47
C ASP A 185 -27.90 8.00 1.96
N ILE A 186 -28.04 6.74 2.35
CA ILE A 186 -29.12 5.85 1.88
C ILE A 186 -30.41 6.05 2.68
N SER A 187 -31.56 6.10 2.00
CA SER A 187 -32.87 6.19 2.64
C SER A 187 -33.36 4.84 3.16
N PHE A 188 -34.38 4.88 4.05
CA PHE A 188 -35.03 3.66 4.58
C PHE A 188 -35.57 2.77 3.46
N GLY A 189 -36.25 3.36 2.47
CA GLY A 189 -36.82 2.60 1.35
C GLY A 189 -35.77 1.92 0.48
N GLU A 190 -34.64 2.60 0.23
CA GLU A 190 -33.52 2.02 -0.53
C GLU A 190 -32.85 0.88 0.26
N LEU A 191 -32.65 1.05 1.58
CA LEU A 191 -32.14 -0.02 2.44
C LEU A 191 -33.06 -1.25 2.41
N GLN A 192 -34.38 -1.03 2.56
CA GLN A 192 -35.36 -2.09 2.52
C GLN A 192 -35.35 -2.84 1.17
N ALA A 193 -35.32 -2.10 0.07
CA ALA A 193 -35.27 -2.67 -1.28
C ALA A 193 -33.99 -3.48 -1.51
N LYS A 194 -32.84 -2.97 -1.01
CA LYS A 194 -31.55 -3.63 -1.19
C LYS A 194 -31.41 -4.90 -0.36
N LEU A 195 -31.89 -4.88 0.88
CA LEU A 195 -31.69 -5.96 1.84
C LEU A 195 -32.80 -7.01 1.85
N GLY A 196 -33.99 -6.64 1.35
CA GLY A 196 -35.17 -7.51 1.39
C GLY A 196 -35.65 -7.82 2.82
N LEU A 197 -35.27 -7.00 3.80
CA LEU A 197 -35.67 -7.18 5.19
C LEU A 197 -37.12 -6.71 5.41
N GLU A 198 -37.81 -7.38 6.34
CA GLU A 198 -39.09 -6.88 6.81
C GLU A 198 -38.91 -5.50 7.48
N GLN A 199 -39.95 -4.65 7.33
CA GLN A 199 -39.89 -3.27 7.80
C GLN A 199 -39.56 -3.17 9.31
N ASN A 200 -40.15 -4.03 10.15
CA ASN A 200 -39.89 -4.04 11.59
C ASN A 200 -38.45 -4.47 11.92
N SER A 201 -37.93 -5.47 11.23
CA SER A 201 -36.57 -5.96 11.43
C SER A 201 -35.54 -4.89 11.05
N LEU A 202 -35.75 -4.22 9.91
CA LEU A 202 -34.89 -3.11 9.48
C LEU A 202 -34.94 -1.94 10.46
N ARG A 203 -36.15 -1.54 10.91
CA ARG A 203 -36.32 -0.46 11.89
C ARG A 203 -35.62 -0.79 13.20
N THR A 204 -35.79 -1.98 13.74
CA THR A 204 -35.13 -2.41 14.97
C THR A 204 -33.61 -2.37 14.87
N ALA A 205 -33.05 -2.83 13.74
CA ALA A 205 -31.61 -2.76 13.51
C ALA A 205 -31.10 -1.32 13.43
N LEU A 206 -31.80 -0.44 12.69
CA LEU A 206 -31.44 0.96 12.57
C LEU A 206 -31.53 1.68 13.91
N ASP A 207 -32.64 1.53 14.65
CA ASP A 207 -32.84 2.19 15.95
C ASP A 207 -31.72 1.82 16.93
N LYS A 208 -31.34 0.52 16.98
CA LYS A 208 -30.24 0.06 17.81
C LYS A 208 -28.89 0.64 17.38
N LEU A 209 -28.60 0.67 16.09
CA LEU A 209 -27.34 1.21 15.57
C LEU A 209 -27.24 2.73 15.74
N ILE A 210 -28.38 3.45 15.69
CA ILE A 210 -28.47 4.88 15.98
C ILE A 210 -28.26 5.13 17.47
N GLU A 211 -28.95 4.36 18.34
CA GLU A 211 -28.84 4.48 19.80
C GLU A 211 -27.38 4.37 20.28
N ILE A 212 -26.62 3.42 19.73
CA ILE A 212 -25.19 3.24 20.06
C ILE A 212 -24.25 4.20 19.30
N GLY A 213 -24.80 5.06 18.42
CA GLY A 213 -24.07 6.11 17.71
C GLY A 213 -23.22 5.64 16.51
N ILE A 214 -23.39 4.39 16.06
CA ILE A 214 -22.68 3.84 14.88
C ILE A 214 -23.30 4.37 13.58
N VAL A 215 -24.63 4.40 13.51
CA VAL A 215 -25.38 4.98 12.39
C VAL A 215 -25.85 6.36 12.79
N ILE A 216 -25.77 7.31 11.88
CA ILE A 216 -26.34 8.65 12.02
C ILE A 216 -27.48 8.84 11.03
N GLU A 217 -28.57 9.43 11.53
CA GLU A 217 -29.71 9.85 10.70
C GLU A 217 -29.51 11.31 10.29
N LYS A 218 -29.59 11.58 9.01
CA LYS A 218 -29.42 12.92 8.43
C LYS A 218 -30.72 13.33 7.71
N LYS A 219 -31.07 14.60 7.77
CA LYS A 219 -32.15 15.11 6.95
C LYS A 219 -31.69 15.15 5.49
N SER A 220 -32.39 14.46 4.62
CA SER A 220 -32.03 14.40 3.20
C SER A 220 -32.07 15.78 2.56
N LYS A 221 -31.10 16.05 1.67
CA LYS A 221 -31.11 17.24 0.80
C LYS A 221 -32.27 17.19 -0.22
N HIS A 222 -32.74 15.99 -0.56
CA HIS A 222 -33.89 15.76 -1.43
C HIS A 222 -35.15 15.65 -0.57
N LYS A 223 -36.04 16.67 -0.64
CA LYS A 223 -37.27 16.78 0.17
C LYS A 223 -38.17 15.53 0.11
N SER A 224 -38.09 14.73 -0.97
CA SER A 224 -38.89 13.51 -1.18
C SER A 224 -38.42 12.31 -0.37
N LEU A 225 -37.16 12.31 0.10
CA LEU A 225 -36.55 11.14 0.78
C LEU A 225 -36.65 11.21 2.31
N GLY A 226 -37.05 12.34 2.90
CA GLY A 226 -37.19 12.51 4.35
C GLY A 226 -35.82 12.46 5.06
N PHE A 227 -35.48 11.28 5.59
CA PHE A 227 -34.23 11.02 6.28
C PHE A 227 -33.37 10.02 5.50
N THR A 228 -32.04 10.18 5.61
CA THR A 228 -31.04 9.25 5.11
C THR A 228 -30.13 8.82 6.25
N TYR A 229 -29.49 7.67 6.07
CA TYR A 229 -28.62 7.04 7.06
C TYR A 229 -27.20 6.98 6.54
N ASP A 230 -26.24 7.20 7.42
CA ASP A 230 -24.82 7.11 7.14
C ASP A 230 -24.08 6.50 8.33
N ILE A 231 -22.87 6.00 8.12
CA ILE A 231 -22.01 5.59 9.23
C ILE A 231 -21.36 6.83 9.84
N ASN A 232 -21.35 6.89 11.17
CA ASN A 232 -20.60 7.91 11.89
C ASN A 232 -19.11 7.79 11.56
N ASP A 233 -18.47 8.89 11.15
CA ASP A 233 -17.09 8.96 10.69
C ASP A 233 -16.09 8.29 11.66
N MET A 234 -16.36 8.38 12.97
CA MET A 234 -15.55 7.74 14.01
C MET A 234 -15.43 6.22 13.83
N TYR A 235 -16.47 5.57 13.33
CA TYR A 235 -16.54 4.10 13.18
C TYR A 235 -16.32 3.62 11.76
N HIS A 236 -16.43 4.51 10.76
CA HIS A 236 -16.44 4.15 9.35
C HIS A 236 -15.18 3.35 8.95
N THR A 237 -13.99 3.88 9.20
CA THR A 237 -12.73 3.22 8.82
C THR A 237 -12.56 1.86 9.52
N CYS A 238 -12.86 1.81 10.82
CA CYS A 238 -12.76 0.58 11.60
C CYS A 238 -13.70 -0.51 11.05
N LEU A 239 -14.97 -0.18 10.78
CA LEU A 239 -15.94 -1.13 10.24
C LEU A 239 -15.53 -1.62 8.84
N CYS A 240 -15.05 -0.74 7.97
CA CYS A 240 -14.56 -1.11 6.64
C CYS A 240 -13.43 -2.15 6.74
N ILE A 241 -12.44 -1.93 7.62
CA ILE A 241 -11.32 -2.86 7.81
C ILE A 241 -11.81 -4.19 8.39
N LEU A 242 -12.68 -4.17 9.40
CA LEU A 242 -13.21 -5.38 10.01
C LEU A 242 -14.03 -6.22 9.02
N PHE A 243 -14.92 -5.60 8.24
CA PHE A 243 -15.68 -6.33 7.22
C PHE A 243 -14.78 -6.88 6.12
N ALA A 244 -13.76 -6.13 5.68
CA ALA A 244 -12.78 -6.63 4.73
C ALA A 244 -12.03 -7.85 5.28
N THR A 245 -11.65 -7.82 6.57
CA THR A 245 -10.96 -8.94 7.24
C THR A 245 -11.86 -10.17 7.35
N ILE A 246 -13.13 -9.99 7.71
CA ILE A 246 -14.12 -11.07 7.80
C ILE A 246 -14.33 -11.72 6.42
N GLU A 247 -14.44 -10.91 5.37
CA GLU A 247 -14.58 -11.41 4.00
C GLU A 247 -13.35 -12.22 3.57
N MET A 248 -12.14 -11.77 3.90
CA MET A 248 -10.92 -12.54 3.67
C MET A 248 -10.94 -13.89 4.36
N GLN A 249 -11.30 -13.91 5.65
CA GLN A 249 -11.32 -15.13 6.43
C GLN A 249 -12.31 -16.15 5.86
N ARG A 250 -13.44 -15.68 5.33
CA ARG A 250 -14.42 -16.53 4.66
C ARG A 250 -13.83 -17.28 3.46
N PHE A 251 -12.95 -16.63 2.69
CA PHE A 251 -12.25 -17.28 1.59
C PHE A 251 -11.19 -18.26 2.06
N SER A 252 -10.43 -17.94 3.12
CA SER A 252 -9.42 -18.83 3.69
C SER A 252 -10.00 -20.15 4.18
N LEU A 253 -11.20 -20.14 4.77
CA LEU A 253 -11.90 -21.33 5.25
C LEU A 253 -12.37 -22.26 4.11
N ASN A 254 -12.49 -21.76 2.88
CA ASN A 254 -12.88 -22.55 1.70
C ASN A 254 -11.72 -23.21 0.96
N GLY A 255 -10.55 -23.35 1.59
CA GLY A 255 -9.41 -24.10 1.04
C GLY A 255 -8.44 -23.27 0.22
N ILE A 256 -8.45 -21.95 0.35
CA ILE A 256 -7.61 -21.05 -0.39
C ILE A 256 -6.27 -20.84 0.32
N SER A 257 -5.23 -20.88 -0.46
CA SER A 257 -3.81 -20.79 -0.13
C SER A 257 -3.47 -19.69 0.89
N CYS A 258 -3.38 -20.07 2.16
CA CYS A 258 -2.64 -19.33 3.15
C CYS A 258 -1.16 -19.60 2.96
N CYS A 259 -0.40 -18.64 2.42
CA CYS A 259 1.05 -18.69 2.54
C CYS A 259 1.45 -18.35 3.98
N MET A 260 1.38 -19.32 4.88
CA MET A 260 2.04 -19.20 6.18
C MET A 260 3.51 -19.54 5.95
N GLY A 261 4.36 -18.53 5.89
CA GLY A 261 5.81 -18.70 5.84
C GLY A 261 6.36 -19.01 7.22
N TYR A 262 6.33 -20.27 7.62
CA TYR A 262 7.30 -20.80 8.58
C TYR A 262 8.42 -21.45 7.78
N GLY A 263 9.60 -20.82 7.79
CA GLY A 263 10.89 -21.40 7.42
C GLY A 263 11.01 -21.91 5.97
N ASP A 264 12.03 -21.41 5.29
CA ASP A 264 12.65 -21.97 4.09
C ASP A 264 11.71 -22.48 2.98
N TYR A 265 11.17 -21.54 2.21
CA TYR A 265 10.75 -21.90 0.85
C TYR A 265 11.99 -22.21 0.02
N PRO A 266 12.05 -23.37 -0.63
CA PRO A 266 13.14 -23.67 -1.54
C PRO A 266 13.17 -22.61 -2.64
N ILE A 267 14.27 -21.87 -2.68
CA ILE A 267 14.64 -21.03 -3.81
C ILE A 267 14.95 -22.02 -4.93
N GLY A 268 14.02 -22.21 -5.81
CA GLY A 268 14.23 -23.03 -6.97
C GLY A 268 12.98 -23.78 -7.40
N LEU A 269 12.21 -23.15 -8.26
CA LEU A 269 11.65 -23.77 -9.48
C LEU A 269 11.23 -22.64 -10.43
#